data_42c06c3a2973530b49493cfe903077ce
#
_entry.id   42c06c3a2973530b49493cfe903077ce
#
_cell.length_a   1.000
_cell.length_b   1.000
_cell.length_c   1.000
_cell.angle_alpha   90.00
_cell.angle_beta   90.00
_cell.angle_gamma   90.00
#
_symmetry.space_group_name_H-M   'P 1'
#
loop_
_entity.id
_entity.type
_entity.pdbx_description
1 polymer ?
#
loop_
_entity_poly.entity_id
_entity_poly.type
_entity_poly.pdbx_seq_one_letter_code
_entity_poly.pdbx_strand_id
1 'polypeptide(L)'
;MNLNPAFEFQFIYILDNAVLAWGLAACGLAQFSKLLFELIFKQRWRPSVLIETGGMPSSHSALVTGTAAGIGLQLGFNDPVFALASTIAFIVMYDASGIRRSAGLTAAKVNQILKDNSNELSSETTLKESLGHTKVEVLIGSILGPIVALPGIFFIGSPLHILQTIGLVSL
;
A
#
# COMPACT_ATOMS: atom_id res chain seq x y z
N MET A 1 22.58 -9.40 -25.62
CA MET A 1 23.09 -8.32 -24.77
C MET A 1 23.49 -9.00 -23.48
N ASN A 2 24.78 -9.36 -23.32
CA ASN A 2 25.26 -10.05 -22.13
C ASN A 2 25.30 -9.03 -21.01
N LEU A 3 24.36 -9.09 -20.07
CA LEU A 3 24.41 -8.31 -18.85
C LEU A 3 25.67 -8.73 -18.06
N ASN A 4 26.37 -7.74 -17.52
CA ASN A 4 27.56 -7.97 -16.66
C ASN A 4 27.15 -8.90 -15.51
N PRO A 5 27.85 -10.01 -15.24
CA PRO A 5 27.52 -10.94 -14.15
C PRO A 5 27.35 -10.26 -12.78
N ALA A 6 28.10 -9.17 -12.53
CA ALA A 6 27.94 -8.35 -11.35
C ALA A 6 26.55 -7.67 -11.25
N PHE A 7 25.86 -7.44 -12.37
CA PHE A 7 24.54 -6.83 -12.42
C PHE A 7 23.43 -7.85 -12.13
N GLU A 8 23.58 -9.09 -12.60
CA GLU A 8 22.64 -10.19 -12.30
C GLU A 8 22.66 -10.54 -10.81
N PHE A 9 23.84 -10.49 -10.16
CA PHE A 9 23.98 -10.73 -8.73
C PHE A 9 23.27 -9.67 -7.87
N GLN A 10 23.22 -8.42 -8.31
CA GLN A 10 22.58 -7.35 -7.52
C GLN A 10 21.06 -7.46 -7.46
N PHE A 11 20.40 -7.94 -8.51
CA PHE A 11 18.94 -8.12 -8.52
C PHE A 11 18.46 -9.18 -7.52
N ILE A 12 19.27 -10.21 -7.26
CA ILE A 12 18.90 -11.26 -6.31
C ILE A 12 18.81 -10.74 -4.88
N TYR A 13 19.58 -9.70 -4.53
CA TYR A 13 19.51 -9.07 -3.21
C TYR A 13 18.21 -8.30 -2.96
N ILE A 14 17.45 -7.95 -4.02
CA ILE A 14 16.10 -7.40 -3.86
C ILE A 14 15.19 -8.49 -3.26
N LEU A 15 15.36 -9.74 -3.66
CA LEU A 15 14.63 -10.88 -3.11
C LEU A 15 15.07 -11.23 -1.68
N ASP A 16 16.24 -10.77 -1.26
CA ASP A 16 16.70 -10.95 0.13
C ASP A 16 16.21 -9.83 1.07
N ASN A 17 15.55 -8.81 0.53
CA ASN A 17 15.00 -7.72 1.32
C ASN A 17 13.65 -8.12 1.94
N ALA A 18 13.68 -8.73 3.12
CA ALA A 18 12.48 -9.13 3.84
C ALA A 18 11.57 -7.94 4.18
N VAL A 19 12.14 -6.77 4.52
CA VAL A 19 11.35 -5.57 4.86
C VAL A 19 10.52 -5.11 3.67
N LEU A 20 11.13 -5.01 2.49
CA LEU A 20 10.44 -4.63 1.26
C LEU A 20 9.36 -5.65 0.90
N ALA A 21 9.71 -6.94 0.96
CA ALA A 21 8.78 -8.02 0.61
C ALA A 21 7.54 -8.03 1.49
N TRP A 22 7.71 -7.94 2.81
CA TRP A 22 6.58 -7.96 3.74
C TRP A 22 5.82 -6.64 3.81
N GLY A 23 6.47 -5.50 3.54
CA GLY A 23 5.78 -4.23 3.31
C GLY A 23 4.85 -4.29 2.09
N LEU A 24 5.34 -4.83 0.97
CA LEU A 24 4.54 -5.07 -0.24
C LEU A 24 3.44 -6.12 -0.01
N ALA A 25 3.71 -7.18 0.76
CA ALA A 25 2.71 -8.18 1.14
C ALA A 25 1.58 -7.55 1.97
N ALA A 26 1.91 -6.67 2.92
CA ALA A 26 0.91 -5.92 3.70
C ALA A 26 0.04 -5.02 2.80
N CYS A 27 0.66 -4.33 1.83
CA CYS A 27 -0.03 -3.54 0.82
C CYS A 27 -0.99 -4.40 -0.01
N GLY A 28 -0.50 -5.53 -0.53
CA GLY A 28 -1.28 -6.48 -1.33
C GLY A 28 -2.45 -7.08 -0.55
N LEU A 29 -2.22 -7.46 0.71
CA LEU A 29 -3.28 -7.99 1.59
C LEU A 29 -4.34 -6.93 1.90
N ALA A 30 -3.93 -5.68 2.16
CA ALA A 30 -4.85 -4.56 2.34
C ALA A 30 -5.67 -4.32 1.07
N GLN A 31 -5.06 -4.40 -0.10
CA GLN A 31 -5.76 -4.22 -1.36
C GLN A 31 -6.73 -5.37 -1.66
N PHE A 32 -6.31 -6.61 -1.39
CA PHE A 32 -7.16 -7.79 -1.54
C PHE A 32 -8.35 -7.77 -0.56
N SER A 33 -8.14 -7.33 0.68
CA SER A 33 -9.22 -7.24 1.68
C SER A 33 -10.32 -6.24 1.28
N LYS A 34 -10.03 -5.22 0.46
CA LYS A 34 -11.06 -4.34 -0.11
C LYS A 34 -12.02 -5.11 -1.01
N LEU A 35 -11.51 -6.04 -1.82
CA LEU A 35 -12.37 -6.88 -2.68
C LEU A 35 -13.28 -7.78 -1.84
N LEU A 36 -12.72 -8.38 -0.77
CA LEU A 36 -13.51 -9.17 0.18
C LEU A 36 -14.57 -8.32 0.87
N PHE A 37 -14.24 -7.10 1.27
CA PHE A 37 -15.20 -6.17 1.88
C PHE A 37 -16.36 -5.83 0.92
N GLU A 38 -16.06 -5.49 -0.34
CA GLU A 38 -17.09 -5.24 -1.36
C GLU A 38 -17.98 -6.48 -1.56
N LEU A 39 -17.37 -7.66 -1.64
CA LEU A 39 -18.08 -8.90 -1.87
C LEU A 39 -18.99 -9.28 -0.70
N ILE A 40 -18.47 -9.22 0.55
CA ILE A 40 -19.18 -9.69 1.74
C ILE A 40 -20.24 -8.68 2.21
N PHE A 41 -19.84 -7.39 2.32
CA PHE A 41 -20.72 -6.37 2.91
C PHE A 41 -21.62 -5.66 1.91
N LYS A 42 -21.13 -5.47 0.67
CA LYS A 42 -21.93 -4.81 -0.37
C LYS A 42 -22.52 -5.78 -1.39
N GLN A 43 -22.20 -7.08 -1.29
CA GLN A 43 -22.65 -8.15 -2.18
C GLN A 43 -22.43 -7.81 -3.67
N ARG A 44 -21.30 -7.12 -3.97
CA ARG A 44 -20.94 -6.68 -5.32
C ARG A 44 -19.58 -7.21 -5.71
N TRP A 45 -19.51 -7.88 -6.86
CA TRP A 45 -18.25 -8.26 -7.48
C TRP A 45 -17.70 -7.08 -8.27
N ARG A 46 -16.70 -6.39 -7.70
CA ARG A 46 -16.09 -5.18 -8.28
C ARG A 46 -14.57 -5.28 -8.27
N PRO A 47 -13.95 -6.01 -9.20
CA PRO A 47 -12.50 -6.17 -9.24
C PRO A 47 -11.74 -4.85 -9.49
N SER A 48 -12.40 -3.83 -10.05
CA SER A 48 -11.81 -2.48 -10.21
C SER A 48 -11.34 -1.86 -8.88
N VAL A 49 -11.90 -2.29 -7.74
CA VAL A 49 -11.47 -1.85 -6.40
C VAL A 49 -9.98 -2.14 -6.14
N LEU A 50 -9.41 -3.18 -6.78
CA LEU A 50 -7.98 -3.51 -6.64
C LEU A 50 -7.03 -2.45 -7.19
N ILE A 51 -7.50 -1.59 -8.09
CA ILE A 51 -6.72 -0.48 -8.69
C ILE A 51 -7.21 0.90 -8.25
N GLU A 52 -8.29 0.96 -7.46
CA GLU A 52 -8.84 2.20 -6.94
C GLU A 52 -8.04 2.68 -5.71
N THR A 53 -7.93 4.01 -5.58
CA THR A 53 -7.15 4.67 -4.51
C THR A 53 -7.99 5.03 -3.29
N GLY A 54 -9.15 4.43 -3.11
CA GLY A 54 -10.03 4.65 -1.96
C GLY A 54 -10.39 3.33 -1.27
N GLY A 55 -11.24 3.40 -0.24
CA GLY A 55 -11.79 2.24 0.47
C GLY A 55 -10.92 1.69 1.60
N MET A 56 -11.52 0.82 2.41
CA MET A 56 -10.95 0.27 3.63
C MET A 56 -10.41 -1.16 3.41
N PRO A 57 -9.21 -1.46 3.94
CA PRO A 57 -8.23 -0.59 4.60
C PRO A 57 -7.34 0.18 3.60
N SER A 58 -6.60 1.23 4.07
CA SER A 58 -5.64 1.95 3.24
C SER A 58 -4.40 1.09 2.98
N SER A 59 -4.19 0.71 1.72
CA SER A 59 -3.04 -0.10 1.30
C SER A 59 -1.71 0.68 1.38
N HIS A 60 -1.74 1.99 1.11
CA HIS A 60 -0.56 2.84 1.27
C HIS A 60 -0.13 2.96 2.74
N SER A 61 -1.10 3.11 3.64
CA SER A 61 -0.80 3.12 5.08
C SER A 61 -0.21 1.79 5.54
N ALA A 62 -0.77 0.66 5.09
CA ALA A 62 -0.24 -0.67 5.41
C ALA A 62 1.20 -0.86 4.88
N LEU A 63 1.48 -0.39 3.65
CA LEU A 63 2.82 -0.43 3.07
C LEU A 63 3.83 0.31 3.94
N VAL A 64 3.58 1.61 4.18
CA VAL A 64 4.59 2.46 4.83
C VAL A 64 4.78 2.12 6.30
N THR A 65 3.72 1.72 7.02
CA THR A 65 3.83 1.32 8.42
C THR A 65 4.43 -0.09 8.58
N GLY A 66 4.10 -1.01 7.67
CA GLY A 66 4.73 -2.33 7.62
C GLY A 66 6.23 -2.24 7.35
N THR A 67 6.61 -1.39 6.37
CA THR A 67 8.03 -1.12 6.07
C THR A 67 8.74 -0.47 7.25
N ALA A 68 8.17 0.57 7.87
CA ALA A 68 8.77 1.22 9.04
C ALA A 68 8.93 0.24 10.20
N ALA A 69 7.91 -0.56 10.51
CA ALA A 69 7.98 -1.58 11.56
C ALA A 69 9.06 -2.64 11.27
N GLY A 70 9.17 -3.08 10.01
CA GLY A 70 10.20 -4.03 9.59
C GLY A 70 11.62 -3.47 9.73
N ILE A 71 11.83 -2.19 9.39
CA ILE A 71 13.11 -1.49 9.62
C ILE A 71 13.42 -1.43 11.11
N GLY A 72 12.44 -1.05 11.95
CA GLY A 72 12.62 -1.02 13.40
C GLY A 72 12.96 -2.40 13.98
N LEU A 73 12.38 -3.49 13.45
CA LEU A 73 12.69 -4.85 13.88
C LEU A 73 14.12 -5.26 13.49
N GLN A 74 14.59 -4.90 12.30
CA GLN A 74 15.90 -5.34 11.79
C GLN A 74 17.08 -4.47 12.27
N LEU A 75 16.90 -3.15 12.32
CA LEU A 75 17.97 -2.21 12.63
C LEU A 75 17.87 -1.67 14.06
N GLY A 76 16.73 -1.82 14.71
CA GLY A 76 16.42 -1.25 16.01
C GLY A 76 15.53 -0.01 15.90
N PHE A 77 14.61 0.14 16.86
CA PHE A 77 13.68 1.30 16.93
C PHE A 77 14.36 2.62 17.29
N ASN A 78 15.62 2.58 17.73
CA ASN A 78 16.48 3.75 17.98
C ASN A 78 17.33 4.14 16.77
N ASP A 79 17.28 3.38 15.67
CA ASP A 79 18.05 3.67 14.46
C ASP A 79 17.48 4.89 13.71
N PRO A 80 18.33 5.82 13.21
CA PRO A 80 17.88 6.97 12.43
C PRO A 80 17.09 6.60 11.16
N VAL A 81 17.36 5.44 10.55
CA VAL A 81 16.59 4.94 9.38
C VAL A 81 15.16 4.61 9.77
N PHE A 82 14.94 4.06 10.98
CA PHE A 82 13.58 3.86 11.50
C PHE A 82 12.85 5.20 11.70
N ALA A 83 13.55 6.21 12.24
CA ALA A 83 12.98 7.55 12.40
C ALA A 83 12.60 8.16 11.05
N LEU A 84 13.45 8.04 10.01
CA LEU A 84 13.15 8.47 8.65
C LEU A 84 11.94 7.73 8.07
N ALA A 85 11.91 6.40 8.16
CA ALA A 85 10.80 5.60 7.66
C ALA A 85 9.48 5.94 8.35
N SER A 86 9.50 6.15 9.67
CA SER A 86 8.34 6.57 10.45
C SER A 86 7.85 7.96 10.03
N THR A 87 8.75 8.91 9.81
CA THR A 87 8.41 10.26 9.33
C THR A 87 7.72 10.19 7.96
N ILE A 88 8.26 9.40 7.02
CA ILE A 88 7.63 9.18 5.71
C ILE A 88 6.25 8.55 5.88
N ALA A 89 6.10 7.57 6.77
CA ALA A 89 4.81 6.93 7.04
C ALA A 89 3.78 7.96 7.53
N PHE A 90 4.13 8.84 8.45
CA PHE A 90 3.26 9.92 8.92
C PHE A 90 2.87 10.88 7.80
N ILE A 91 3.80 11.31 6.96
CA ILE A 91 3.52 12.20 5.83
C ILE A 91 2.54 11.56 4.86
N VAL A 92 2.76 10.28 4.48
CA VAL A 92 1.88 9.54 3.57
C VAL A 92 0.47 9.37 4.16
N MET A 93 0.36 9.04 5.44
CA MET A 93 -0.94 8.88 6.11
C MET A 93 -1.68 10.22 6.25
N TYR A 94 -0.96 11.30 6.54
CA TYR A 94 -1.52 12.64 6.64
C TYR A 94 -2.03 13.12 5.26
N ASP A 95 -1.22 12.94 4.20
CA ASP A 95 -1.63 13.25 2.84
C ASP A 95 -2.88 12.45 2.43
N ALA A 96 -2.90 11.14 2.70
CA ALA A 96 -4.02 10.27 2.33
C ALA A 96 -5.35 10.68 2.97
N SER A 97 -5.35 11.05 4.25
CA SER A 97 -6.56 11.43 5.00
C SER A 97 -6.89 12.92 4.96
N GLY A 98 -5.93 13.76 4.59
CA GLY A 98 -6.04 15.22 4.51
C GLY A 98 -6.15 15.71 3.07
N ILE A 99 -5.01 15.93 2.43
CA ILE A 99 -4.91 16.62 1.13
C ILE A 99 -5.69 15.89 0.04
N ARG A 100 -5.45 14.58 -0.15
CA ARG A 100 -6.15 13.79 -1.17
C ARG A 100 -7.64 13.68 -0.88
N ARG A 101 -8.03 13.56 0.38
CA ARG A 101 -9.45 13.54 0.77
C ARG A 101 -10.14 14.85 0.45
N SER A 102 -9.50 15.99 0.73
CA SER A 102 -10.02 17.32 0.39
C SER A 102 -10.14 17.50 -1.12
N ALA A 103 -9.15 17.04 -1.91
CA ALA A 103 -9.21 17.08 -3.37
C ALA A 103 -10.40 16.27 -3.92
N GLY A 104 -10.67 15.06 -3.38
CA GLY A 104 -11.83 14.25 -3.76
C GLY A 104 -13.17 14.94 -3.44
N LEU A 105 -13.28 15.55 -2.26
CA LEU A 105 -14.49 16.31 -1.87
C LEU A 105 -14.69 17.57 -2.75
N THR A 106 -13.60 18.24 -3.14
CA THR A 106 -13.66 19.37 -4.08
C THR A 106 -14.11 18.89 -5.46
N ALA A 107 -13.57 17.79 -5.96
CA ALA A 107 -14.00 17.18 -7.21
C ALA A 107 -15.51 16.86 -7.22
N ALA A 108 -16.02 16.28 -6.13
CA ALA A 108 -17.45 15.98 -6.01
C ALA A 108 -18.32 17.25 -6.08
N LYS A 109 -17.91 18.32 -5.38
CA LYS A 109 -18.63 19.61 -5.44
C LYS A 109 -18.61 20.23 -6.82
N VAL A 110 -17.46 20.20 -7.51
CA VAL A 110 -17.34 20.72 -8.88
C VAL A 110 -18.21 19.91 -9.84
N ASN A 111 -18.19 18.59 -9.75
CA ASN A 111 -19.06 17.72 -10.56
C ASN A 111 -20.55 18.01 -10.32
N GLN A 112 -20.95 18.27 -9.08
CA GLN A 112 -22.31 18.65 -8.75
C GLN A 112 -22.71 19.98 -9.41
N ILE A 113 -21.86 21.03 -9.31
CA ILE A 113 -22.12 22.33 -9.92
C ILE A 113 -22.22 22.22 -11.46
N LEU A 114 -21.34 21.43 -12.07
CA LEU A 114 -21.38 21.19 -13.51
C LEU A 114 -22.67 20.48 -13.93
N LYS A 115 -23.10 19.48 -13.15
CA LYS A 115 -24.36 18.76 -13.40
C LYS A 115 -25.59 19.65 -13.27
N ASP A 116 -25.61 20.56 -12.30
CA ASP A 116 -26.73 21.47 -12.08
C ASP A 116 -26.84 22.55 -13.19
N ASN A 117 -25.72 22.88 -13.84
CA ASN A 117 -25.63 23.91 -14.87
C ASN A 117 -25.65 23.40 -16.33
N SER A 118 -25.55 22.08 -16.55
CA SER A 118 -25.52 21.49 -17.89
C SER A 118 -26.44 20.29 -18.01
N ASN A 119 -27.33 20.30 -19.04
CA ASN A 119 -28.22 19.17 -19.33
C ASN A 119 -27.49 17.96 -19.92
N GLU A 120 -26.21 18.07 -20.29
CA GLU A 120 -25.40 16.99 -20.86
C GLU A 120 -23.96 17.08 -20.36
N LEU A 121 -23.66 16.36 -19.27
CA LEU A 121 -22.27 16.12 -18.88
C LEU A 121 -21.79 14.84 -19.57
N SER A 122 -20.87 14.96 -20.53
CA SER A 122 -20.16 13.79 -21.06
C SER A 122 -19.29 13.17 -19.95
N SER A 123 -19.16 11.85 -19.93
CA SER A 123 -18.35 11.12 -18.93
C SER A 123 -16.87 11.55 -18.91
N GLU A 124 -16.38 12.15 -19.98
CA GLU A 124 -15.01 12.66 -20.13
C GLU A 124 -14.71 13.93 -19.32
N THR A 125 -15.74 14.68 -18.91
CA THR A 125 -15.59 15.93 -18.16
C THR A 125 -15.71 15.75 -16.64
N THR A 126 -16.04 14.55 -16.14
CA THR A 126 -16.20 14.31 -14.70
C THR A 126 -14.86 14.13 -13.99
N LEU A 127 -14.67 14.89 -12.90
CA LEU A 127 -13.50 14.77 -12.05
C LEU A 127 -13.57 13.50 -11.17
N LYS A 128 -12.43 12.88 -10.89
CA LYS A 128 -12.35 11.69 -10.04
C LYS A 128 -12.64 12.06 -8.58
N GLU A 129 -13.76 11.58 -8.04
CA GLU A 129 -14.22 11.87 -6.68
C GLU A 129 -13.62 10.91 -5.63
N SER A 130 -13.25 9.68 -6.07
CA SER A 130 -12.74 8.62 -5.18
C SER A 130 -11.26 8.82 -4.81
N LEU A 131 -10.86 10.03 -4.43
CA LEU A 131 -9.51 10.35 -4.01
C LEU A 131 -9.42 10.43 -2.47
N GLY A 132 -8.33 9.86 -1.95
CA GLY A 132 -8.02 9.88 -0.52
C GLY A 132 -8.82 8.88 0.30
N HIS A 133 -8.54 8.88 1.58
CA HIS A 133 -9.06 7.95 2.56
C HIS A 133 -9.69 8.68 3.75
N THR A 134 -10.62 8.05 4.45
CA THR A 134 -11.06 8.49 5.76
C THR A 134 -9.97 8.23 6.79
N LYS A 135 -10.01 8.94 7.93
CA LYS A 135 -9.07 8.72 9.04
C LYS A 135 -9.11 7.28 9.55
N VAL A 136 -10.30 6.66 9.56
CA VAL A 136 -10.50 5.27 9.99
C VAL A 136 -9.83 4.29 9.03
N GLU A 137 -9.96 4.49 7.71
CA GLU A 137 -9.32 3.65 6.70
C GLU A 137 -7.78 3.70 6.80
N VAL A 138 -7.24 4.91 7.07
CA VAL A 138 -5.81 5.11 7.31
C VAL A 138 -5.36 4.42 8.60
N LEU A 139 -6.11 4.56 9.69
CA LEU A 139 -5.80 3.93 10.98
C LEU A 139 -5.80 2.40 10.87
N ILE A 140 -6.82 1.81 10.25
CA ILE A 140 -6.89 0.36 10.06
C ILE A 140 -5.74 -0.13 9.19
N GLY A 141 -5.42 0.58 8.11
CA GLY A 141 -4.27 0.26 7.26
C GLY A 141 -2.95 0.34 8.02
N SER A 142 -2.78 1.38 8.87
CA SER A 142 -1.55 1.54 9.66
C SER A 142 -1.32 0.47 10.73
N ILE A 143 -2.38 -0.16 11.21
CA ILE A 143 -2.31 -1.30 12.14
C ILE A 143 -2.04 -2.60 11.36
N LEU A 144 -2.67 -2.77 10.19
CA LEU A 144 -2.51 -3.96 9.36
C LEU A 144 -1.06 -4.14 8.89
N GLY A 145 -0.38 -3.03 8.54
CA GLY A 145 1.01 -3.07 8.08
C GLY A 145 1.94 -3.84 9.03
N PRO A 146 2.11 -3.39 10.28
CA PRO A 146 2.93 -4.10 11.27
C PRO A 146 2.44 -5.52 11.58
N ILE A 147 1.12 -5.74 11.66
CA ILE A 147 0.54 -7.07 11.91
C ILE A 147 0.96 -8.09 10.85
N VAL A 148 1.10 -7.68 9.61
CA VAL A 148 1.54 -8.55 8.51
C VAL A 148 3.07 -8.62 8.45
N ALA A 149 3.74 -7.46 8.50
CA ALA A 149 5.17 -7.40 8.25
C ALA A 149 6.02 -8.02 9.37
N LEU A 150 5.70 -7.74 10.64
CA LEU A 150 6.53 -8.23 11.75
C LEU A 150 6.56 -9.77 11.85
N PRO A 151 5.41 -10.47 11.85
CA PRO A 151 5.44 -11.94 11.86
C PRO A 151 6.09 -12.52 10.60
N GLY A 152 5.82 -11.93 9.44
CA GLY A 152 6.40 -12.37 8.19
C GLY A 152 7.93 -12.31 8.20
N ILE A 153 8.49 -11.18 8.62
CA ILE A 153 9.94 -11.01 8.74
C ILE A 153 10.52 -11.98 9.79
N PHE A 154 9.85 -12.13 10.94
CA PHE A 154 10.38 -12.91 12.06
C PHE A 154 10.33 -14.42 11.82
N PHE A 155 9.22 -14.95 11.29
CA PHE A 155 9.00 -16.39 11.18
C PHE A 155 9.33 -16.96 9.79
N ILE A 156 9.25 -16.15 8.74
CA ILE A 156 9.36 -16.62 7.35
C ILE A 156 10.64 -16.09 6.70
N GLY A 157 11.05 -14.85 6.99
CA GLY A 157 12.25 -14.23 6.44
C GLY A 157 12.04 -13.63 5.05
N SER A 158 13.10 -13.61 4.23
CA SER A 158 13.07 -13.03 2.89
C SER A 158 12.52 -14.01 1.83
N PRO A 159 12.02 -13.51 0.68
CA PRO A 159 11.68 -14.37 -0.45
C PRO A 159 12.83 -15.25 -0.92
N LEU A 160 14.06 -14.76 -0.87
CA LEU A 160 15.24 -15.55 -1.23
C LEU A 160 15.43 -16.73 -0.26
N HIS A 161 15.26 -16.49 1.04
CA HIS A 161 15.32 -17.54 2.04
C HIS A 161 14.27 -18.63 1.79
N ILE A 162 13.05 -18.26 1.43
CA ILE A 162 12.00 -19.22 1.06
C ILE A 162 12.44 -20.06 -0.15
N LEU A 163 12.93 -19.41 -1.22
CA LEU A 163 13.36 -20.09 -2.45
C LEU A 163 14.52 -21.06 -2.19
N GLN A 164 15.44 -20.70 -1.31
CA GLN A 164 16.53 -21.58 -0.89
C GLN A 164 16.03 -22.80 -0.07
N THR A 165 15.10 -22.56 0.86
CA THR A 165 14.54 -23.62 1.70
C THR A 165 13.78 -24.68 0.91
N ILE A 166 13.08 -24.28 -0.17
CA ILE A 166 12.35 -25.21 -1.05
C ILE A 166 13.22 -25.76 -2.20
N GLY A 167 14.53 -25.43 -2.21
CA GLY A 167 15.50 -25.98 -3.18
C GLY A 167 15.41 -25.45 -4.60
N LEU A 168 14.73 -24.29 -4.81
CA LEU A 168 14.60 -23.67 -6.15
C LEU A 168 15.82 -22.81 -6.51
N VAL A 169 16.59 -22.36 -5.54
CA VAL A 169 17.80 -21.55 -5.75
C VAL A 169 18.89 -22.05 -4.80
N SER A 170 20.05 -22.41 -5.35
CA SER A 170 21.30 -22.65 -4.61
C SER A 170 22.26 -21.51 -4.90
N LEU A 171 22.56 -20.69 -3.91
CA LEU A 171 23.61 -19.67 -3.96
C LEU A 171 24.78 -20.10 -3.12
#